data_df4685150ec523ea7c9e324f3ccef200
#
_entry.id   df4685150ec523ea7c9e324f3ccef200
#
_cell.length_a   1.000
_cell.length_b   1.000
_cell.length_c   1.000
_cell.angle_alpha   90.00
_cell.angle_beta   90.00
_cell.angle_gamma   90.00
#
_symmetry.space_group_name_H-M   'P 1'
#
loop_
_entity.id
_entity.type
_entity.pdbx_description
1 polymer ?
#
loop_
_entity_poly.entity_id
_entity_poly.type
_entity_poly.pdbx_seq_one_letter_code
_entity_poly.pdbx_strand_id
1 'polypeptide(L)'
;MHIFRTLSLSLAALLLTTCSEFDPNNQPASLSEASIAPAADAIRVTGNDIAGSVTSSNGPEAGVWVIAETRDLETLYSKTVVTDDQGRYLIPDLPEADFELWVRGYGLVDSSRTNANPGQRLDLIAQVAPSAAAAAEYYPAGYWYSLLEIPEDHEFPGTGPDGNGIGVGVLTQDDYIRRVTNGGCVVCHQM
;
A
#
# COMPACT_ATOMS: atom_id res chain seq x y z
N MET A 1 -66.03 -32.41 11.63
CA MET A 1 -66.77 -32.72 12.88
C MET A 1 -65.84 -32.32 14.04
N HIS A 2 -66.34 -31.45 14.94
CA HIS A 2 -65.67 -30.82 16.12
C HIS A 2 -64.72 -29.64 15.79
N ILE A 3 -65.08 -28.37 15.82
CA ILE A 3 -65.72 -27.43 16.79
C ILE A 3 -65.01 -27.50 18.18
N PHE A 4 -64.27 -26.43 18.49
CA PHE A 4 -64.15 -25.73 19.79
C PHE A 4 -63.40 -24.45 19.54
N ARG A 5 -63.99 -23.28 19.45
CA ARG A 5 -64.52 -22.32 20.47
C ARG A 5 -63.44 -21.68 21.32
N THR A 6 -63.13 -20.47 20.90
CA THR A 6 -62.99 -19.16 21.61
C THR A 6 -62.62 -19.16 23.09
N LEU A 7 -61.65 -18.35 23.44
CA LEU A 7 -61.78 -17.40 24.55
C LEU A 7 -60.92 -16.17 24.31
N SER A 8 -61.63 -15.05 24.21
CA SER A 8 -61.08 -13.67 24.19
C SER A 8 -60.79 -13.26 25.63
N LEU A 9 -59.61 -12.69 25.89
CA LEU A 9 -59.35 -11.96 27.10
C LEU A 9 -58.71 -10.63 26.76
N SER A 10 -59.53 -9.59 26.75
CA SER A 10 -59.13 -8.18 26.65
C SER A 10 -58.47 -7.75 27.98
N LEU A 11 -57.24 -7.28 27.88
CA LEU A 11 -56.57 -6.55 28.97
C LEU A 11 -56.28 -5.14 28.48
N ALA A 12 -57.11 -4.19 28.88
CA ALA A 12 -56.92 -2.77 28.68
C ALA A 12 -55.76 -2.29 29.59
N ALA A 13 -54.64 -1.93 28.95
CA ALA A 13 -53.56 -1.22 29.66
C ALA A 13 -53.72 0.28 29.43
N LEU A 14 -53.92 0.98 30.51
CA LEU A 14 -54.07 2.42 30.64
C LEU A 14 -52.70 3.08 30.43
N LEU A 15 -52.51 3.69 29.25
CA LEU A 15 -51.34 4.51 28.96
C LEU A 15 -51.53 5.92 29.59
N LEU A 16 -50.85 6.19 30.68
CA LEU A 16 -50.67 7.53 31.21
C LEU A 16 -49.60 8.23 30.33
N THR A 17 -50.05 9.08 29.46
CA THR A 17 -49.18 10.02 28.74
C THR A 17 -48.81 11.16 29.69
N THR A 18 -47.59 11.14 30.20
CA THR A 18 -47.00 12.32 30.79
C THR A 18 -46.45 13.20 29.67
N CYS A 19 -47.15 14.25 29.36
CA CYS A 19 -46.58 15.36 28.59
C CYS A 19 -45.54 16.05 29.48
N SER A 20 -44.26 15.85 29.19
CA SER A 20 -43.22 16.73 29.67
C SER A 20 -43.25 18.00 28.85
N GLU A 21 -43.47 19.13 29.53
CA GLU A 21 -43.40 20.45 28.91
C GLU A 21 -42.01 20.64 28.30
N PHE A 22 -41.99 21.01 27.02
CA PHE A 22 -40.77 21.39 26.28
C PHE A 22 -40.37 22.79 26.79
N ASP A 23 -39.29 22.85 27.61
CA ASP A 23 -38.68 24.11 28.00
C ASP A 23 -37.69 24.54 26.93
N PRO A 24 -38.01 25.62 26.17
CA PRO A 24 -37.15 26.09 25.10
C PRO A 24 -35.78 26.67 25.56
N ASN A 25 -35.60 26.84 26.90
CA ASN A 25 -34.38 27.37 27.47
C ASN A 25 -33.43 26.29 27.99
N ASN A 26 -33.83 25.03 27.95
CA ASN A 26 -32.98 23.91 28.36
C ASN A 26 -32.45 23.17 27.10
N GLN A 27 -31.76 23.88 26.26
CA GLN A 27 -31.01 23.29 25.17
C GLN A 27 -29.80 22.61 25.79
N PRO A 28 -29.64 21.27 25.64
CA PRO A 28 -28.40 20.63 26.06
C PRO A 28 -27.27 21.30 25.31
N ALA A 29 -26.25 21.75 26.05
CA ALA A 29 -25.06 22.32 25.46
C ALA A 29 -24.62 21.43 24.32
N SER A 30 -24.59 21.98 23.11
CA SER A 30 -24.04 21.30 21.95
C SER A 30 -22.65 20.83 22.38
N LEU A 31 -22.49 19.53 22.49
CA LEU A 31 -21.14 18.95 22.49
C LEU A 31 -20.50 19.48 21.23
N SER A 32 -19.68 20.52 21.40
CA SER A 32 -18.73 20.90 20.39
C SER A 32 -18.05 19.58 20.02
N GLU A 33 -18.32 19.05 18.84
CA GLU A 33 -17.46 18.08 18.22
C GLU A 33 -16.10 18.76 18.19
N ALA A 34 -15.35 18.51 19.26
CA ALA A 34 -13.92 18.69 19.19
C ALA A 34 -13.53 17.84 17.97
N SER A 35 -13.33 18.50 16.85
CA SER A 35 -12.61 17.96 15.73
C SER A 35 -11.31 17.42 16.33
N ILE A 36 -11.30 16.14 16.66
CA ILE A 36 -10.09 15.37 16.80
C ILE A 36 -9.57 15.30 15.37
N ALA A 37 -8.95 16.41 14.93
CA ALA A 37 -7.94 16.29 13.91
C ALA A 37 -7.05 15.17 14.42
N PRO A 38 -6.86 14.06 13.69
CA PRO A 38 -5.88 13.09 14.08
C PRO A 38 -4.62 13.93 14.29
N ALA A 39 -4.13 13.98 15.52
CA ALA A 39 -2.78 14.46 15.75
C ALA A 39 -1.97 13.63 14.79
N ALA A 40 -1.56 14.24 13.70
CA ALA A 40 -0.73 13.61 12.70
C ALA A 40 0.37 12.97 13.52
N ASP A 41 0.42 11.66 13.49
CA ASP A 41 1.36 10.87 14.25
C ASP A 41 2.73 11.18 13.66
N ALA A 42 3.26 12.32 14.11
CA ALA A 42 4.48 12.87 13.56
C ALA A 42 5.58 11.93 14.01
N ILE A 43 6.09 11.15 13.06
CA ILE A 43 7.24 10.29 13.29
C ILE A 43 8.29 11.12 14.02
N ARG A 44 8.69 10.68 15.23
CA ARG A 44 9.74 11.35 15.98
C ARG A 44 11.07 11.07 15.32
N VAL A 45 11.79 12.12 15.02
CA VAL A 45 13.16 12.06 14.52
C VAL A 45 14.08 12.24 15.72
N THR A 46 14.96 11.31 15.96
CA THR A 46 16.08 11.46 16.91
C THR A 46 17.33 11.96 16.20
N GLY A 47 18.40 12.25 16.96
CA GLY A 47 19.65 12.77 16.38
C GLY A 47 20.29 11.87 15.32
N ASN A 48 19.97 10.57 15.34
CA ASN A 48 20.57 9.56 14.45
C ASN A 48 19.57 9.05 13.39
N ASP A 49 18.41 9.65 13.26
CA ASP A 49 17.37 9.21 12.33
C ASP A 49 17.22 10.20 11.18
N ILE A 50 16.74 9.73 10.04
CA ILE A 50 16.17 10.59 8.99
C ILE A 50 14.71 10.13 8.80
N ALA A 51 13.77 11.06 8.80
CA ALA A 51 12.37 10.75 8.55
C ALA A 51 11.73 11.77 7.61
N GLY A 52 10.58 11.41 7.05
CA GLY A 52 9.83 12.29 6.17
C GLY A 52 8.66 11.59 5.54
N SER A 53 8.23 12.13 4.42
CA SER A 53 7.19 11.56 3.57
C SER A 53 7.64 11.45 2.12
N VAL A 54 7.01 10.53 1.38
CA VAL A 54 7.19 10.36 -0.05
C VAL A 54 5.85 10.63 -0.74
N THR A 55 5.87 11.52 -1.71
CA THR A 55 4.69 11.85 -2.52
C THR A 55 5.03 11.82 -4.00
N SER A 56 4.04 11.57 -4.84
CA SER A 56 4.12 11.73 -6.29
C SER A 56 2.97 12.60 -6.82
N SER A 57 2.82 12.66 -8.13
CA SER A 57 1.62 13.24 -8.77
C SER A 57 0.31 12.54 -8.37
N ASN A 58 0.40 11.31 -7.86
CA ASN A 58 -0.75 10.50 -7.44
C ASN A 58 -1.10 10.68 -5.95
N GLY A 59 -0.29 11.41 -5.19
CA GLY A 59 -0.45 11.61 -3.75
C GLY A 59 0.64 10.92 -2.92
N PRO A 60 0.37 10.55 -1.66
CA PRO A 60 1.28 9.78 -0.83
C PRO A 60 1.62 8.43 -1.45
N GLU A 61 2.90 8.07 -1.45
CA GLU A 61 3.38 6.80 -2.01
C GLU A 61 3.60 5.78 -0.90
N ALA A 62 2.69 4.79 -0.82
CA ALA A 62 2.76 3.68 0.12
C ALA A 62 3.58 2.52 -0.45
N GLY A 63 4.34 1.82 0.42
CA GLY A 63 5.06 0.62 0.02
C GLY A 63 6.28 0.86 -0.87
N VAL A 64 6.76 2.10 -0.99
CA VAL A 64 7.94 2.44 -1.76
C VAL A 64 9.21 2.40 -0.90
N TRP A 65 10.33 2.13 -1.52
CA TRP A 65 11.61 2.09 -0.85
C TRP A 65 12.23 3.48 -0.77
N VAL A 66 12.63 3.87 0.43
CA VAL A 66 13.51 5.02 0.66
C VAL A 66 14.89 4.46 0.97
N ILE A 67 15.83 4.79 0.12
CA ILE A 67 17.20 4.27 0.16
C ILE A 67 18.12 5.41 0.58
N ALA A 68 18.91 5.19 1.62
CA ALA A 68 19.97 6.10 2.08
C ALA A 68 21.33 5.44 1.88
N GLU A 69 22.21 6.08 1.15
CA GLU A 69 23.57 5.63 0.91
C GLU A 69 24.59 6.68 1.31
N THR A 70 25.75 6.21 1.77
CA THR A 70 26.91 7.08 1.98
C THR A 70 28.21 6.37 1.59
N ARG A 71 29.18 7.15 1.14
CA ARG A 71 30.56 6.74 0.87
C ARG A 71 31.56 7.39 1.82
N ASP A 72 31.09 8.13 2.82
CA ASP A 72 31.94 8.84 3.79
C ASP A 72 32.47 7.92 4.89
N LEU A 73 32.03 6.67 4.90
CA LEU A 73 32.53 5.61 5.81
C LEU A 73 33.60 4.76 5.11
N GLU A 74 34.29 3.92 5.89
CA GLU A 74 35.33 3.03 5.34
C GLU A 74 34.82 2.08 4.25
N THR A 75 33.52 1.75 4.29
CA THR A 75 32.84 0.93 3.29
C THR A 75 31.58 1.61 2.83
N LEU A 76 31.09 1.28 1.62
CA LEU A 76 29.78 1.70 1.17
C LEU A 76 28.72 1.24 2.18
N TYR A 77 28.00 2.20 2.72
CA TYR A 77 26.88 1.93 3.62
C TYR A 77 25.57 2.27 2.92
N SER A 78 24.63 1.35 3.00
CA SER A 78 23.28 1.55 2.46
C SER A 78 22.24 1.03 3.45
N LYS A 79 21.18 1.80 3.64
CA LYS A 79 20.03 1.41 4.45
C LYS A 79 18.76 1.73 3.72
N THR A 80 17.83 0.78 3.68
CA THR A 80 16.56 0.89 2.97
C THR A 80 15.42 0.67 3.94
N VAL A 81 14.41 1.51 3.86
CA VAL A 81 13.13 1.37 4.57
C VAL A 81 11.98 1.46 3.58
N VAL A 82 10.79 1.05 4.01
CA VAL A 82 9.56 1.08 3.22
C VAL A 82 8.61 2.10 3.83
N THR A 83 7.93 2.88 2.99
CA THR A 83 6.92 3.84 3.44
C THR A 83 5.66 3.14 3.92
N ASP A 84 4.98 3.76 4.90
CA ASP A 84 3.67 3.33 5.38
C ASP A 84 2.52 3.75 4.42
N ASP A 85 1.28 3.41 4.79
CA ASP A 85 0.08 3.72 3.99
C ASP A 85 -0.15 5.22 3.75
N GLN A 86 0.49 6.09 4.53
CA GLN A 86 0.46 7.54 4.39
C GLN A 86 1.69 8.09 3.66
N GLY A 87 2.54 7.22 3.11
CA GLY A 87 3.79 7.59 2.46
C GLY A 87 4.89 8.05 3.42
N ARG A 88 4.77 7.82 4.74
CA ARG A 88 5.74 8.27 5.73
C ARG A 88 6.84 7.22 5.89
N TYR A 89 8.04 7.69 6.21
CA TYR A 89 9.19 6.82 6.46
C TYR A 89 10.04 7.29 7.63
N LEU A 90 10.77 6.34 8.22
CA LEU A 90 11.80 6.56 9.22
C LEU A 90 12.98 5.64 8.93
N ILE A 91 14.16 6.22 8.76
CA ILE A 91 15.44 5.51 8.67
C ILE A 91 16.14 5.69 10.01
N PRO A 92 16.08 4.69 10.91
CA PRO A 92 16.63 4.83 12.27
C PRO A 92 18.12 4.53 12.32
N ASP A 93 18.77 4.96 13.38
CA ASP A 93 20.14 4.54 13.78
C ASP A 93 21.15 4.66 12.64
N LEU A 94 21.23 5.80 11.99
CA LEU A 94 22.24 6.10 11.00
C LEU A 94 23.56 6.52 11.67
N PRO A 95 24.71 6.10 11.15
CA PRO A 95 26.00 6.66 11.57
C PRO A 95 26.09 8.14 11.18
N GLU A 96 26.97 8.88 11.84
CA GLU A 96 27.26 10.27 11.53
C GLU A 96 28.01 10.36 10.19
N ALA A 97 27.31 10.72 9.12
CA ALA A 97 27.83 10.85 7.76
C ALA A 97 26.85 11.66 6.90
N ASP A 98 27.26 12.14 5.75
CA ASP A 98 26.40 12.71 4.74
C ASP A 98 25.77 11.60 3.89
N PHE A 99 24.46 11.58 3.77
CA PHE A 99 23.71 10.57 3.01
C PHE A 99 23.09 11.15 1.74
N GLU A 100 23.08 10.36 0.68
CA GLU A 100 22.23 10.57 -0.49
C GLU A 100 20.98 9.69 -0.35
N LEU A 101 19.80 10.31 -0.38
CA LEU A 101 18.52 9.63 -0.33
C LEU A 101 17.79 9.71 -1.67
N TRP A 102 17.16 8.60 -2.06
CA TRP A 102 16.26 8.54 -3.20
C TRP A 102 15.16 7.49 -2.98
N VAL A 103 14.17 7.52 -3.86
CA VAL A 103 12.99 6.64 -3.81
C VAL A 103 13.00 5.69 -4.99
N ARG A 104 12.59 4.44 -4.73
CA ARG A 104 12.33 3.40 -5.73
C ARG A 104 11.04 2.68 -5.39
N GLY A 105 10.19 2.41 -6.38
CA GLY A 105 8.91 1.74 -6.12
C GLY A 105 8.21 1.23 -7.38
N TYR A 106 7.09 0.55 -7.18
CA TYR A 106 6.26 0.03 -8.27
C TYR A 106 5.71 1.18 -9.12
N GLY A 107 5.86 1.06 -10.44
CA GLY A 107 5.40 2.09 -11.35
C GLY A 107 6.21 3.37 -11.33
N LEU A 108 7.34 3.41 -10.62
CA LEU A 108 8.23 4.55 -10.49
C LEU A 108 9.54 4.30 -11.24
N VAL A 109 10.24 5.37 -11.57
CA VAL A 109 11.68 5.36 -11.83
C VAL A 109 12.40 5.89 -10.58
N ASP A 110 13.70 5.66 -10.48
CA ASP A 110 14.49 6.22 -9.38
C ASP A 110 14.32 7.75 -9.33
N SER A 111 14.00 8.27 -8.15
CA SER A 111 13.94 9.71 -7.96
C SER A 111 15.33 10.35 -8.01
N SER A 112 15.39 11.67 -8.14
CA SER A 112 16.62 12.40 -7.94
C SER A 112 17.17 12.15 -6.54
N ARG A 113 18.51 12.06 -6.43
CA ARG A 113 19.19 11.93 -5.13
C ARG A 113 19.21 13.26 -4.40
N THR A 114 18.94 13.22 -3.12
CA THR A 114 18.90 14.42 -2.25
C THR A 114 19.78 14.17 -1.03
N ASN A 115 20.63 15.13 -0.70
CA ASN A 115 21.51 15.02 0.45
C ASN A 115 20.76 15.28 1.76
N ALA A 116 21.06 14.50 2.79
CA ALA A 116 20.56 14.70 4.14
C ALA A 116 21.54 14.15 5.18
N ASN A 117 21.46 14.70 6.39
CA ASN A 117 22.23 14.24 7.55
C ASN A 117 21.29 13.63 8.60
N PRO A 118 21.79 12.71 9.44
CA PRO A 118 21.06 12.25 10.59
C PRO A 118 20.51 13.40 11.45
N GLY A 119 19.32 13.21 12.01
CA GLY A 119 18.58 14.24 12.75
C GLY A 119 17.66 15.10 11.87
N GLN A 120 17.69 14.96 10.55
CA GLN A 120 16.90 15.78 9.63
C GLN A 120 15.55 15.14 9.28
N ARG A 121 14.61 16.01 8.92
CA ARG A 121 13.37 15.66 8.25
C ARG A 121 13.47 16.03 6.78
N LEU A 122 13.20 15.06 5.90
CA LEU A 122 13.31 15.24 4.46
C LEU A 122 12.09 14.64 3.76
N ASP A 123 11.30 15.47 3.09
CA ASP A 123 10.22 14.99 2.23
C ASP A 123 10.76 14.79 0.81
N LEU A 124 10.42 13.65 0.21
CA LEU A 124 10.91 13.20 -1.09
C LEU A 124 9.77 13.17 -2.11
N ILE A 125 10.11 13.43 -3.36
CA ILE A 125 9.19 13.34 -4.48
C ILE A 125 9.55 12.12 -5.32
N ALA A 126 8.63 11.16 -5.37
CA ALA A 126 8.74 9.99 -6.24
C ALA A 126 8.42 10.39 -7.68
N GLN A 127 9.12 9.77 -8.61
CA GLN A 127 8.95 10.02 -10.03
C GLN A 127 8.18 8.86 -10.69
N VAL A 128 6.94 9.14 -11.10
CA VAL A 128 6.13 8.17 -11.83
C VAL A 128 6.80 7.82 -13.15
N ALA A 129 6.91 6.51 -13.44
CA ALA A 129 7.50 6.03 -14.68
C ALA A 129 6.61 6.41 -15.89
N PRO A 130 7.19 6.81 -17.01
CA PRO A 130 6.42 7.16 -18.21
C PRO A 130 5.73 5.96 -18.86
N SER A 131 6.16 4.73 -18.54
CA SER A 131 5.57 3.50 -19.02
C SER A 131 5.92 2.33 -18.10
N ALA A 132 5.17 1.22 -18.19
CA ALA A 132 5.48 -0.02 -17.48
C ALA A 132 6.90 -0.54 -17.82
N ALA A 133 7.34 -0.42 -19.08
CA ALA A 133 8.68 -0.81 -19.49
C ALA A 133 9.76 0.02 -18.78
N ALA A 134 9.56 1.35 -18.67
CA ALA A 134 10.49 2.21 -17.95
C ALA A 134 10.52 1.90 -16.45
N ALA A 135 9.37 1.63 -15.83
CA ALA A 135 9.32 1.19 -14.42
C ALA A 135 10.09 -0.11 -14.19
N ALA A 136 9.96 -1.04 -15.12
CA ALA A 136 10.57 -2.35 -15.03
C ALA A 136 12.11 -2.32 -15.10
N GLU A 137 12.72 -1.26 -15.63
CA GLU A 137 14.19 -1.08 -15.63
C GLU A 137 14.76 -0.84 -14.23
N TYR A 138 13.94 -0.34 -13.31
CA TYR A 138 14.37 0.07 -11.96
C TYR A 138 13.91 -0.88 -10.86
N TYR A 139 13.03 -1.84 -11.17
CA TYR A 139 12.38 -2.64 -10.13
C TYR A 139 12.95 -4.07 -10.04
N PRO A 140 12.99 -4.67 -8.82
CA PRO A 140 13.38 -6.08 -8.66
C PRO A 140 12.52 -7.03 -9.48
N ALA A 141 13.08 -8.19 -9.80
CA ALA A 141 12.48 -9.19 -10.68
C ALA A 141 11.03 -9.58 -10.37
N GLY A 142 10.60 -9.50 -9.10
CA GLY A 142 9.20 -9.73 -8.70
C GLY A 142 8.18 -8.81 -9.39
N TYR A 143 8.58 -7.61 -9.79
CA TYR A 143 7.72 -6.70 -10.56
C TYR A 143 7.38 -7.26 -11.95
N TRP A 144 8.32 -7.90 -12.61
CA TRP A 144 8.10 -8.52 -13.91
C TRP A 144 7.04 -9.61 -13.87
N TYR A 145 6.98 -10.36 -12.76
CA TYR A 145 5.94 -11.36 -12.57
C TYR A 145 4.55 -10.74 -12.42
N SER A 146 4.43 -9.57 -11.82
CA SER A 146 3.15 -8.86 -11.71
C SER A 146 2.64 -8.30 -13.05
N LEU A 147 3.51 -8.20 -14.06
CA LEU A 147 3.15 -7.76 -15.42
C LEU A 147 2.84 -8.94 -16.36
N LEU A 148 2.99 -10.19 -15.89
CA LEU A 148 2.68 -11.36 -16.72
C LEU A 148 1.17 -11.44 -16.95
N GLU A 149 0.76 -11.38 -18.19
CA GLU A 149 -0.58 -11.80 -18.61
C GLU A 149 -0.59 -13.33 -18.66
N ILE A 150 -1.27 -13.93 -17.68
CA ILE A 150 -1.39 -15.38 -17.60
C ILE A 150 -2.58 -15.79 -18.45
N PRO A 151 -2.40 -16.67 -19.47
CA PRO A 151 -3.51 -17.17 -20.25
C PRO A 151 -4.54 -17.91 -19.39
N GLU A 152 -5.82 -17.80 -19.75
CA GLU A 152 -6.90 -18.44 -19.02
C GLU A 152 -6.85 -19.97 -19.13
N ASP A 153 -7.42 -20.68 -18.17
CA ASP A 153 -7.42 -22.16 -18.12
C ASP A 153 -7.95 -22.82 -19.41
N HIS A 154 -8.93 -22.18 -20.05
CA HIS A 154 -9.54 -22.71 -21.27
C HIS A 154 -8.64 -22.61 -22.52
N GLU A 155 -7.55 -21.86 -22.45
CA GLU A 155 -6.56 -21.73 -23.54
C GLU A 155 -5.57 -22.89 -23.56
N PHE A 156 -5.60 -23.76 -22.54
CA PHE A 156 -4.77 -24.95 -22.47
C PHE A 156 -5.51 -26.21 -22.93
N PRO A 157 -4.81 -27.19 -23.52
CA PRO A 157 -3.35 -27.22 -23.80
C PRO A 157 -2.93 -26.25 -24.91
N GLY A 158 -1.67 -25.87 -24.88
CA GLY A 158 -1.09 -25.02 -25.91
C GLY A 158 -1.13 -25.68 -27.31
N THR A 159 -1.44 -24.89 -28.33
CA THR A 159 -1.59 -25.36 -29.73
C THR A 159 -0.45 -24.88 -30.64
N GLY A 160 0.56 -24.20 -30.08
CA GLY A 160 1.74 -23.76 -30.78
C GLY A 160 1.60 -22.40 -31.46
N PRO A 161 2.66 -21.94 -32.19
CA PRO A 161 2.74 -20.59 -32.74
C PRO A 161 1.68 -20.30 -33.80
N ASP A 162 1.21 -21.32 -34.51
CA ASP A 162 0.16 -21.18 -35.53
C ASP A 162 -1.26 -21.26 -34.91
N GLY A 163 -1.34 -21.50 -33.62
CA GLY A 163 -2.59 -21.57 -32.86
C GLY A 163 -2.72 -20.41 -31.84
N ASN A 164 -2.79 -20.77 -30.54
CA ASN A 164 -2.91 -19.77 -29.47
C ASN A 164 -1.56 -19.20 -28.99
N GLY A 165 -0.47 -19.52 -29.65
CA GLY A 165 0.87 -19.05 -29.29
C GLY A 165 1.53 -19.78 -28.12
N ILE A 166 0.76 -20.56 -27.34
CA ILE A 166 1.28 -21.34 -26.22
C ILE A 166 1.91 -22.63 -26.76
N GLY A 167 3.12 -22.95 -26.30
CA GLY A 167 3.84 -24.15 -26.77
C GLY A 167 3.04 -25.44 -26.56
N VAL A 168 3.06 -26.33 -27.56
CA VAL A 168 2.30 -27.62 -27.56
C VAL A 168 2.62 -28.55 -26.39
N GLY A 169 3.74 -28.36 -25.71
CA GLY A 169 4.13 -29.11 -24.51
C GLY A 169 3.63 -28.49 -23.19
N VAL A 170 2.91 -27.37 -23.25
CA VAL A 170 2.35 -26.69 -22.08
C VAL A 170 0.89 -27.13 -21.95
N LEU A 171 0.63 -27.97 -20.96
CA LEU A 171 -0.65 -28.67 -20.86
C LEU A 171 -1.67 -27.96 -19.96
N THR A 172 -1.20 -27.15 -19.02
CA THR A 172 -2.05 -26.47 -18.04
C THR A 172 -1.50 -25.08 -17.74
N GLN A 173 -2.33 -24.20 -17.16
CA GLN A 173 -1.92 -22.90 -16.66
C GLN A 173 -0.78 -23.01 -15.64
N ASP A 174 -0.84 -23.99 -14.73
CA ASP A 174 0.18 -24.26 -13.73
C ASP A 174 1.54 -24.63 -14.36
N ASP A 175 1.51 -25.42 -15.42
CA ASP A 175 2.70 -25.78 -16.21
C ASP A 175 3.29 -24.54 -16.93
N TYR A 176 2.42 -23.68 -17.44
CA TYR A 176 2.82 -22.41 -18.04
C TYR A 176 3.52 -21.50 -17.02
N ILE A 177 2.87 -21.21 -15.90
CA ILE A 177 3.41 -20.38 -14.83
C ILE A 177 4.78 -20.90 -14.38
N ARG A 178 4.88 -22.19 -14.14
CA ARG A 178 6.12 -22.84 -13.71
C ARG A 178 7.25 -22.72 -14.73
N ARG A 179 6.97 -22.84 -16.02
CA ARG A 179 7.98 -22.69 -17.09
C ARG A 179 8.42 -21.26 -17.23
N VAL A 180 7.51 -20.30 -17.20
CA VAL A 180 7.84 -18.88 -17.31
C VAL A 180 8.63 -18.42 -16.10
N THR A 181 8.21 -18.77 -14.89
CA THR A 181 8.89 -18.34 -13.66
C THR A 181 10.24 -19.02 -13.44
N ASN A 182 10.35 -20.33 -13.67
CA ASN A 182 11.57 -21.09 -13.36
C ASN A 182 12.56 -21.19 -14.54
N GLY A 183 12.10 -21.00 -15.75
CA GLY A 183 12.94 -21.20 -16.96
C GLY A 183 13.12 -19.97 -17.82
N GLY A 184 12.16 -19.04 -17.83
CA GLY A 184 12.19 -17.85 -18.65
C GLY A 184 12.85 -16.66 -17.97
N CYS A 185 12.23 -16.19 -16.88
CA CYS A 185 12.63 -14.93 -16.27
C CYS A 185 13.93 -15.03 -15.45
N VAL A 186 14.12 -16.11 -14.71
CA VAL A 186 15.30 -16.26 -13.81
C VAL A 186 16.63 -16.45 -14.56
N VAL A 187 16.59 -16.83 -15.84
CA VAL A 187 17.83 -17.00 -16.64
C VAL A 187 18.48 -15.65 -16.93
N CYS A 188 17.70 -14.59 -17.11
CA CYS A 188 18.20 -13.26 -17.47
C CYS A 188 18.10 -12.26 -16.33
N HIS A 189 17.20 -12.49 -15.36
CA HIS A 189 16.94 -11.60 -14.25
C HIS A 189 17.29 -12.33 -12.94
N GLN A 190 18.30 -11.84 -12.24
CA GLN A 190 18.59 -12.27 -10.86
C GLN A 190 17.48 -11.75 -9.95
N MET A 191 16.86 -12.65 -9.21
CA MET A 191 15.80 -12.37 -8.25
C MET A 191 16.33 -12.14 -6.87
#